data_b89e4fe1976aaac5ad2991efbf358c08
#
_entry.id   b89e4fe1976aaac5ad2991efbf358c08
#
_cell.length_a   1.000
_cell.length_b   1.000
_cell.length_c   1.000
_cell.angle_alpha   90.00
_cell.angle_beta   90.00
_cell.angle_gamma   90.00
#
_symmetry.space_group_name_H-M   'P 1'
#
loop_
_entity.id
_entity.type
_entity.pdbx_description
1 polymer ?
#
loop_
_entity_poly.entity_id
_entity_poly.type
_entity_poly.pdbx_seq_one_letter_code
_entity_poly.pdbx_strand_id
1 'polypeptide(L)'
;MSNDNKIFHLWTSKTNPLKNLSELLRDLLTEGNLECTSKGIRLISVSSNRSVLVHLKLHAENFEEYSCNESLTLGLNMEEYFKVVKLVESNETLRYYVTEEDKNTLAIQRYNKEEDIRNTKFIKLMDIPNDNINIPPISYESVIVMSSSRFQKICKEIYGFSDKLEITSIGNVLYFKSPNTEICIKPTDNNSGIKYESCDNKDEIIQGTFNLKYLVQFSKCANLSDNVKIHIKNDYPLLVECSVAKLGSVKICLAPQTEEG
;
A
#
# COMPACT_ATOMS: atom_id res chain seq x y z
N MET A 1 -2.71 33.14 -2.10
CA MET A 1 -2.24 33.05 -0.70
C MET A 1 -0.77 32.71 -0.76
N SER A 2 0.10 33.56 -0.20
CA SER A 2 1.53 33.36 -0.17
C SER A 2 1.88 32.04 0.53
N ASN A 3 2.96 31.39 0.09
CA ASN A 3 3.46 30.13 0.68
C ASN A 3 4.06 30.32 2.10
N ASP A 4 4.11 31.55 2.58
CA ASP A 4 4.97 32.00 3.70
C ASP A 4 4.55 31.46 5.09
N ASN A 5 3.36 30.83 5.23
CA ASN A 5 2.87 30.36 6.53
C ASN A 5 2.60 28.84 6.59
N LYS A 6 3.12 28.06 5.64
CA LYS A 6 2.91 26.60 5.59
C LYS A 6 4.15 25.88 6.10
N ILE A 7 3.97 25.05 7.13
CA ILE A 7 5.03 24.17 7.64
C ILE A 7 5.15 22.88 6.83
N PHE A 8 4.05 22.46 6.20
CA PHE A 8 3.98 21.35 5.28
C PHE A 8 3.18 21.74 4.05
N HIS A 9 3.68 21.40 2.88
CA HIS A 9 3.01 21.62 1.61
C HIS A 9 3.37 20.52 0.61
N LEU A 10 2.36 19.98 -0.07
CA LEU A 10 2.48 19.05 -1.16
C LEU A 10 1.48 19.45 -2.25
N TRP A 11 1.93 19.47 -3.50
CA TRP A 11 1.06 19.65 -4.64
C TRP A 11 1.36 18.61 -5.73
N THR A 12 0.29 18.10 -6.34
CA THR A 12 0.41 17.13 -7.43
C THR A 12 -0.77 17.20 -8.40
N SER A 13 -0.46 16.99 -9.67
CA SER A 13 -1.43 16.71 -10.73
C SER A 13 -1.74 15.20 -10.85
N LYS A 14 -0.95 14.34 -10.19
CA LYS A 14 -1.11 12.88 -10.19
C LYS A 14 -2.13 12.45 -9.14
N THR A 15 -3.40 12.76 -9.36
CA THR A 15 -4.47 12.59 -8.38
C THR A 15 -4.93 11.14 -8.23
N ASN A 16 -5.05 10.39 -9.34
CA ASN A 16 -5.52 9.00 -9.34
C ASN A 16 -4.69 8.06 -8.44
N PRO A 17 -3.34 8.10 -8.44
CA PRO A 17 -2.55 7.30 -7.52
C PRO A 17 -2.85 7.57 -6.05
N LEU A 18 -3.04 8.84 -5.66
CA LEU A 18 -3.38 9.19 -4.27
C LEU A 18 -4.80 8.75 -3.91
N LYS A 19 -5.75 8.83 -4.83
CA LYS A 19 -7.12 8.34 -4.67
C LYS A 19 -7.14 6.82 -4.43
N ASN A 20 -6.48 6.06 -5.30
CA ASN A 20 -6.42 4.60 -5.19
C ASN A 20 -5.63 4.15 -3.94
N LEU A 21 -4.56 4.89 -3.59
CA LEU A 21 -3.81 4.66 -2.35
C LEU A 21 -4.68 4.90 -1.12
N SER A 22 -5.46 6.00 -1.09
CA SER A 22 -6.33 6.29 0.05
C SER A 22 -7.41 5.22 0.24
N GLU A 23 -7.94 4.65 -0.84
CA GLU A 23 -8.86 3.51 -0.78
C GLU A 23 -8.19 2.26 -0.20
N LEU A 24 -6.97 1.95 -0.67
CA LEU A 24 -6.21 0.82 -0.17
C LEU A 24 -5.89 0.94 1.32
N LEU A 25 -5.46 2.13 1.77
CA LEU A 25 -5.16 2.38 3.18
C LEU A 25 -6.40 2.24 4.06
N ARG A 26 -7.54 2.78 3.64
CA ARG A 26 -8.83 2.65 4.35
C ARG A 26 -9.24 1.18 4.52
N ASP A 27 -9.03 0.36 3.50
CA ASP A 27 -9.43 -1.05 3.54
C ASP A 27 -8.55 -1.87 4.49
N LEU A 28 -7.30 -1.46 4.69
CA LEU A 28 -6.32 -2.16 5.52
C LEU A 28 -6.21 -1.60 6.94
N LEU A 29 -6.45 -0.30 7.13
CA LEU A 29 -6.20 0.43 8.37
C LEU A 29 -7.42 1.26 8.77
N THR A 30 -7.67 1.35 10.08
CA THR A 30 -8.66 2.28 10.64
C THR A 30 -8.07 3.68 10.75
N GLU A 31 -6.81 3.77 11.20
CA GLU A 31 -6.08 5.00 11.45
C GLU A 31 -4.58 4.80 11.23
N GLY A 32 -3.82 5.88 11.11
CA GLY A 32 -2.38 5.80 10.98
C GLY A 32 -1.69 7.15 10.92
N ASN A 33 -0.42 7.15 11.28
CA ASN A 33 0.45 8.31 11.28
C ASN A 33 1.18 8.44 9.95
N LEU A 34 0.93 9.52 9.21
CA LEU A 34 1.78 9.92 8.09
C LEU A 34 2.95 10.75 8.63
N GLU A 35 4.13 10.17 8.63
CA GLU A 35 5.38 10.84 8.99
C GLU A 35 5.89 11.63 7.78
N CYS A 36 5.79 12.95 7.83
CA CYS A 36 6.24 13.86 6.78
C CYS A 36 7.62 14.42 7.13
N THR A 37 8.55 14.33 6.21
CA THR A 37 9.92 14.86 6.33
C THR A 37 10.32 15.53 5.02
N SER A 38 11.47 16.19 4.97
CA SER A 38 12.02 16.75 3.73
C SER A 38 12.25 15.70 2.62
N LYS A 39 12.34 14.40 2.98
CA LYS A 39 12.53 13.29 2.03
C LYS A 39 11.22 12.72 1.47
N GLY A 40 10.09 13.07 2.05
CA GLY A 40 8.77 12.58 1.64
C GLY A 40 7.91 12.11 2.80
N ILE A 41 6.95 11.25 2.49
CA ILE A 41 5.95 10.75 3.43
C ILE A 41 6.20 9.27 3.68
N ARG A 42 6.15 8.86 4.93
CA ARG A 42 6.22 7.47 5.38
C ARG A 42 5.03 7.17 6.27
N LEU A 43 4.52 5.94 6.20
CA LEU A 43 3.59 5.38 7.18
C LEU A 43 4.03 3.97 7.51
N ILE A 44 4.12 3.64 8.80
CA ILE A 44 4.15 2.27 9.30
C ILE A 44 3.02 2.15 10.31
N SER A 45 2.08 1.27 10.02
CA SER A 45 0.92 1.05 10.89
C SER A 45 0.49 -0.41 10.82
N VAL A 46 -0.13 -0.88 11.91
CA VAL A 46 -0.66 -2.24 12.01
C VAL A 46 -2.18 -2.17 12.03
N SER A 47 -2.84 -3.11 11.37
CA SER A 47 -4.29 -3.24 11.43
C SER A 47 -4.75 -3.46 12.88
N SER A 48 -6.00 -3.08 13.19
CA SER A 48 -6.56 -3.15 14.56
C SER A 48 -6.45 -4.53 15.20
N ASN A 49 -6.50 -5.60 14.42
CA ASN A 49 -6.31 -6.98 14.87
C ASN A 49 -4.87 -7.48 14.78
N ARG A 50 -3.91 -6.60 14.48
CA ARG A 50 -2.47 -6.89 14.38
C ARG A 50 -2.07 -7.98 13.38
N SER A 51 -2.94 -8.32 12.42
CA SER A 51 -2.66 -9.35 11.40
C SER A 51 -1.89 -8.81 10.19
N VAL A 52 -2.00 -7.51 9.93
CA VAL A 52 -1.37 -6.85 8.78
C VAL A 52 -0.57 -5.64 9.24
N LEU A 53 0.68 -5.58 8.82
CA LEU A 53 1.50 -4.38 8.89
C LEU A 53 1.53 -3.74 7.50
N VAL A 54 1.25 -2.45 7.45
CA VAL A 54 1.34 -1.63 6.23
C VAL A 54 2.55 -0.72 6.32
N HIS A 55 3.39 -0.73 5.30
CA HIS A 55 4.51 0.19 5.14
C HIS A 55 4.37 0.95 3.82
N LEU A 56 4.10 2.23 3.90
CA LEU A 56 4.04 3.18 2.79
C LEU A 56 5.30 4.06 2.78
N LYS A 57 5.80 4.35 1.58
CA LYS A 57 6.85 5.34 1.36
C LYS A 57 6.57 6.09 0.07
N LEU A 58 6.40 7.41 0.17
CA LEU A 58 6.28 8.33 -0.96
C LEU A 58 7.47 9.29 -0.94
N HIS A 59 8.10 9.51 -2.10
CA HIS A 59 9.29 10.32 -2.20
C HIS A 59 8.95 11.76 -2.55
N ALA A 60 9.54 12.73 -1.85
CA ALA A 60 9.33 14.16 -2.05
C ALA A 60 9.57 14.59 -3.50
N GLU A 61 10.64 14.08 -4.11
CA GLU A 61 11.07 14.37 -5.48
C GLU A 61 10.08 13.96 -6.57
N ASN A 62 9.12 13.12 -6.25
CA ASN A 62 8.12 12.59 -7.18
C ASN A 62 6.83 13.41 -7.22
N PHE A 63 6.71 14.43 -6.37
CA PHE A 63 5.65 15.43 -6.40
C PHE A 63 6.09 16.66 -7.17
N GLU A 64 5.17 17.38 -7.76
CA GLU A 64 5.47 18.61 -8.50
C GLU A 64 5.93 19.72 -7.55
N GLU A 65 5.34 19.78 -6.32
CA GLU A 65 5.84 20.62 -5.23
C GLU A 65 5.78 19.81 -3.95
N TYR A 66 6.83 19.89 -3.15
CA TYR A 66 6.87 19.30 -1.82
C TYR A 66 7.77 20.14 -0.92
N SER A 67 7.27 20.51 0.24
CA SER A 67 8.07 21.13 1.30
C SER A 67 7.61 20.67 2.67
N CYS A 68 8.55 20.36 3.52
CA CYS A 68 8.34 20.01 4.91
C CYS A 68 9.56 20.57 5.70
N ASN A 69 9.33 21.70 6.36
CA ASN A 69 10.40 22.44 7.02
C ASN A 69 10.90 21.74 8.29
N GLU A 70 9.97 21.09 8.99
CA GLU A 70 10.22 20.30 10.20
C GLU A 70 9.52 18.96 10.05
N SER A 71 10.05 17.92 10.69
CA SER A 71 9.40 16.61 10.71
C SER A 71 8.03 16.73 11.38
N LEU A 72 6.99 16.29 10.68
CA LEU A 72 5.60 16.43 11.11
C LEU A 72 4.91 15.08 11.05
N THR A 73 4.13 14.77 12.08
CA THR A 73 3.29 13.56 12.12
C THR A 73 1.84 13.97 11.93
N LEU A 74 1.19 13.43 10.91
CA LEU A 74 -0.22 13.63 10.60
C LEU A 74 -0.99 12.37 10.96
N GLY A 75 -1.59 12.34 12.15
CA GLY A 75 -2.47 11.25 12.57
C GLY A 75 -3.83 11.36 11.88
N LEU A 76 -4.21 10.36 11.11
CA LEU A 76 -5.40 10.38 10.28
C LEU A 76 -6.32 9.18 10.53
N ASN A 77 -7.63 9.43 10.57
CA ASN A 77 -8.64 8.42 10.34
C ASN A 77 -8.69 8.11 8.83
N MET A 78 -8.45 6.87 8.45
CA MET A 78 -8.32 6.49 7.03
C MET A 78 -9.66 6.57 6.26
N GLU A 79 -10.78 6.36 6.93
CA GLU A 79 -12.10 6.53 6.32
C GLU A 79 -12.40 8.01 6.01
N GLU A 80 -12.06 8.92 6.93
CA GLU A 80 -12.22 10.37 6.70
C GLU A 80 -11.30 10.87 5.59
N TYR A 81 -10.04 10.44 5.62
CA TYR A 81 -9.08 10.76 4.58
C TYR A 81 -9.57 10.30 3.20
N PHE A 82 -10.02 9.04 3.09
CA PHE A 82 -10.58 8.53 1.85
C PHE A 82 -11.82 9.30 1.39
N LYS A 83 -12.75 9.63 2.29
CA LYS A 83 -13.97 10.40 1.95
C LYS A 83 -13.64 11.74 1.28
N VAL A 84 -12.54 12.37 1.65
CA VAL A 84 -12.09 13.63 1.04
C VAL A 84 -11.41 13.38 -0.30
N VAL A 85 -10.45 12.45 -0.33
CA VAL A 85 -9.61 12.22 -1.52
C VAL A 85 -10.39 11.56 -2.66
N LYS A 86 -11.36 10.68 -2.36
CA LYS A 86 -12.20 10.03 -3.41
C LYS A 86 -12.99 11.01 -4.28
N LEU A 87 -13.24 12.21 -3.78
CA LEU A 87 -14.01 13.25 -4.51
C LEU A 87 -13.20 13.94 -5.62
N VAL A 88 -11.91 13.64 -5.71
CA VAL A 88 -11.04 14.25 -6.73
C VAL A 88 -11.37 13.73 -8.10
N GLU A 89 -11.50 14.64 -9.05
CA GLU A 89 -11.75 14.37 -10.45
C GLU A 89 -10.45 14.33 -11.27
N SER A 90 -10.49 13.76 -12.47
CA SER A 90 -9.28 13.54 -13.28
C SER A 90 -8.65 14.83 -13.83
N ASN A 91 -9.44 15.90 -13.95
CA ASN A 91 -9.03 17.24 -14.41
C ASN A 91 -8.65 18.19 -13.26
N GLU A 92 -8.68 17.69 -12.00
CA GLU A 92 -8.29 18.44 -10.81
C GLU A 92 -6.85 18.15 -10.41
N THR A 93 -6.28 19.07 -9.65
CA THR A 93 -5.02 18.89 -8.93
C THR A 93 -5.28 18.81 -7.43
N LEU A 94 -4.38 18.15 -6.70
CA LEU A 94 -4.43 18.04 -5.25
C LEU A 94 -3.30 18.84 -4.60
N ARG A 95 -3.67 19.53 -3.53
CA ARG A 95 -2.75 20.20 -2.63
C ARG A 95 -3.06 19.83 -1.20
N TYR A 96 -2.05 19.39 -0.46
CA TYR A 96 -2.10 19.18 0.97
C TYR A 96 -1.26 20.25 1.65
N TYR A 97 -1.74 20.78 2.77
CA TYR A 97 -0.93 21.70 3.55
C TYR A 97 -1.35 21.74 5.02
N VAL A 98 -0.38 22.07 5.88
CA VAL A 98 -0.55 22.40 7.29
C VAL A 98 0.06 23.78 7.50
N THR A 99 -0.63 24.66 8.24
CA THR A 99 -0.16 26.01 8.52
C THR A 99 0.47 26.11 9.92
N GLU A 100 1.33 27.09 10.11
CA GLU A 100 1.89 27.39 11.44
C GLU A 100 0.81 27.78 12.45
N GLU A 101 -0.27 28.39 12.01
CA GLU A 101 -1.38 28.86 12.84
C GLU A 101 -2.26 27.71 13.35
N ASP A 102 -2.42 26.63 12.57
CA ASP A 102 -3.18 25.46 12.95
C ASP A 102 -2.45 24.18 12.54
N LYS A 103 -1.58 23.71 13.45
CA LYS A 103 -0.79 22.48 13.28
C LYS A 103 -1.63 21.20 13.45
N ASN A 104 -2.87 21.33 13.94
CA ASN A 104 -3.75 20.20 14.22
C ASN A 104 -4.76 19.92 13.10
N THR A 105 -4.63 20.60 11.96
CA THR A 105 -5.56 20.45 10.85
C THR A 105 -4.77 20.26 9.54
N LEU A 106 -5.08 19.17 8.84
CA LEU A 106 -4.63 18.95 7.46
C LEU A 106 -5.67 19.54 6.49
N ALA A 107 -5.25 20.52 5.71
CA ALA A 107 -6.06 21.03 4.61
C ALA A 107 -5.76 20.25 3.32
N ILE A 108 -6.81 19.74 2.68
CA ILE A 108 -6.76 19.06 1.38
C ILE A 108 -7.59 19.89 0.41
N GLN A 109 -6.91 20.51 -0.56
CA GLN A 109 -7.50 21.36 -1.57
C GLN A 109 -7.50 20.67 -2.92
N ARG A 110 -8.66 20.61 -3.55
CA ARG A 110 -8.84 20.25 -4.96
C ARG A 110 -8.93 21.55 -5.77
N TYR A 111 -8.31 21.58 -6.91
CA TYR A 111 -8.36 22.74 -7.80
C TYR A 111 -8.63 22.28 -9.22
N ASN A 112 -9.76 22.74 -9.76
CA ASN A 112 -10.11 22.64 -11.18
C ASN A 112 -9.64 23.93 -11.88
N LYS A 113 -8.66 23.80 -12.77
CA LYS A 113 -8.08 24.94 -13.47
C LYS A 113 -9.03 25.52 -14.52
N GLU A 114 -9.86 24.69 -15.15
CA GLU A 114 -10.75 25.10 -16.24
C GLU A 114 -11.90 25.97 -15.72
N GLU A 115 -12.42 25.63 -14.54
CA GLU A 115 -13.53 26.33 -13.91
C GLU A 115 -13.07 27.36 -12.86
N ASP A 116 -11.77 27.42 -12.55
CA ASP A 116 -11.15 28.19 -11.45
C ASP A 116 -11.80 27.89 -10.07
N ILE A 117 -12.28 26.65 -9.89
CA ILE A 117 -12.91 26.22 -8.63
C ILE A 117 -11.87 25.64 -7.70
N ARG A 118 -11.82 26.16 -6.47
CA ARG A 118 -11.00 25.65 -5.38
C ARG A 118 -11.90 25.14 -4.26
N ASN A 119 -11.80 23.85 -3.98
CA ASN A 119 -12.55 23.22 -2.90
C ASN A 119 -11.56 22.69 -1.85
N THR A 120 -11.60 23.27 -0.63
CA THR A 120 -10.73 22.87 0.47
C THR A 120 -11.53 22.15 1.53
N LYS A 121 -11.06 20.99 1.95
CA LYS A 121 -11.56 20.23 3.10
C LYS A 121 -10.50 20.22 4.19
N PHE A 122 -10.96 20.32 5.42
CA PHE A 122 -10.12 20.36 6.60
C PHE A 122 -10.38 19.09 7.41
N ILE A 123 -9.31 18.32 7.64
CA ILE A 123 -9.33 17.09 8.47
C ILE A 123 -8.62 17.41 9.77
N LYS A 124 -9.29 17.21 10.90
CA LYS A 124 -8.67 17.30 12.20
C LYS A 124 -7.73 16.13 12.43
N LEU A 125 -6.49 16.43 12.79
CA LEU A 125 -5.49 15.43 13.09
C LEU A 125 -5.78 14.75 14.43
N MET A 126 -5.46 13.47 14.51
CA MET A 126 -5.59 12.65 15.70
C MET A 126 -4.23 12.49 16.38
N ASP A 127 -4.24 12.38 17.69
CA ASP A 127 -3.07 11.94 18.44
C ASP A 127 -3.08 10.40 18.52
N ILE A 128 -2.35 9.78 17.59
CA ILE A 128 -2.25 8.32 17.49
C ILE A 128 -0.91 7.90 18.07
N PRO A 129 -0.89 7.02 19.09
CA PRO A 129 0.35 6.51 19.65
C PRO A 129 1.26 5.92 18.57
N ASN A 130 2.53 6.32 18.57
CA ASN A 130 3.52 5.73 17.67
C ASN A 130 3.95 4.38 18.25
N ASP A 131 3.47 3.29 17.66
CA ASP A 131 4.09 1.99 17.85
C ASP A 131 5.46 2.05 17.17
N ASN A 132 6.55 2.05 17.94
CA ASN A 132 7.92 1.98 17.42
C ASN A 132 8.14 0.60 16.78
N ILE A 133 7.52 0.37 15.63
CA ILE A 133 7.62 -0.89 14.90
C ILE A 133 8.95 -0.90 14.17
N ASN A 134 9.88 -1.70 14.69
CA ASN A 134 11.12 -1.98 14.00
C ASN A 134 10.91 -3.19 13.07
N ILE A 135 10.98 -2.96 11.77
CA ILE A 135 10.93 -4.04 10.77
C ILE A 135 12.38 -4.51 10.56
N PRO A 136 12.76 -5.69 11.07
CA PRO A 136 14.11 -6.19 10.85
C PRO A 136 14.34 -6.44 9.35
N PRO A 137 15.56 -6.27 8.84
CA PRO A 137 15.91 -6.69 7.50
C PRO A 137 15.80 -8.23 7.41
N ILE A 138 14.93 -8.71 6.52
CA ILE A 138 14.70 -10.14 6.29
C ILE A 138 15.14 -10.44 4.87
N SER A 139 15.96 -11.49 4.72
CA SER A 139 16.19 -12.11 3.42
C SER A 139 15.09 -13.14 3.16
N TYR A 140 14.39 -12.98 2.04
CA TYR A 140 13.37 -13.92 1.61
C TYR A 140 13.95 -14.91 0.61
N GLU A 141 13.62 -16.18 0.76
CA GLU A 141 14.15 -17.29 -0.03
C GLU A 141 13.57 -17.29 -1.45
N SER A 142 12.34 -16.83 -1.61
CA SER A 142 11.70 -16.70 -2.92
C SER A 142 11.07 -15.31 -3.11
N VAL A 143 11.42 -14.65 -4.21
CA VAL A 143 10.88 -13.36 -4.62
C VAL A 143 10.31 -13.47 -6.02
N ILE A 144 9.01 -13.25 -6.15
CA ILE A 144 8.25 -13.47 -7.38
C ILE A 144 7.56 -12.18 -7.79
N VAL A 145 7.72 -11.81 -9.05
CA VAL A 145 7.00 -10.69 -9.68
C VAL A 145 5.92 -11.24 -10.58
N MET A 146 4.70 -10.73 -10.43
CA MET A 146 3.59 -11.09 -11.31
C MET A 146 2.71 -9.88 -11.62
N SER A 147 1.85 -10.00 -12.65
CA SER A 147 0.86 -8.98 -12.97
C SER A 147 -0.10 -8.76 -11.80
N SER A 148 -0.28 -7.50 -11.38
CA SER A 148 -1.19 -7.12 -10.30
C SER A 148 -2.64 -7.50 -10.61
N SER A 149 -3.07 -7.36 -11.86
CA SER A 149 -4.42 -7.74 -12.29
C SER A 149 -4.63 -9.26 -12.21
N ARG A 150 -3.60 -10.05 -12.53
CA ARG A 150 -3.66 -11.51 -12.37
C ARG A 150 -3.70 -11.92 -10.91
N PHE A 151 -2.86 -11.32 -10.08
CA PHE A 151 -2.89 -11.52 -8.63
C PHE A 151 -4.27 -11.21 -8.06
N GLN A 152 -4.86 -10.08 -8.45
CA GLN A 152 -6.20 -9.69 -8.03
C GLN A 152 -7.26 -10.71 -8.44
N LYS A 153 -7.21 -11.19 -9.70
CA LYS A 153 -8.14 -12.18 -10.20
C LYS A 153 -8.07 -13.48 -9.39
N ILE A 154 -6.86 -13.98 -9.13
CA ILE A 154 -6.64 -15.20 -8.33
C ILE A 154 -7.18 -15.04 -6.92
N CYS A 155 -6.83 -13.94 -6.23
CA CYS A 155 -7.32 -13.69 -4.87
C CYS A 155 -8.85 -13.63 -4.80
N LYS A 156 -9.50 -12.95 -5.76
CA LYS A 156 -10.97 -12.84 -5.80
C LYS A 156 -11.64 -14.17 -6.13
N GLU A 157 -11.06 -14.95 -7.02
CA GLU A 157 -11.59 -16.26 -7.43
C GLU A 157 -11.60 -17.23 -6.23
N ILE A 158 -10.48 -17.33 -5.52
CA ILE A 158 -10.38 -18.24 -4.37
C ILE A 158 -11.22 -17.73 -3.19
N TYR A 159 -11.31 -16.41 -2.98
CA TYR A 159 -12.10 -15.82 -1.89
C TYR A 159 -13.59 -16.15 -1.93
N GLY A 160 -14.12 -16.50 -3.11
CA GLY A 160 -15.48 -16.99 -3.25
C GLY A 160 -15.73 -18.37 -2.58
N PHE A 161 -14.67 -19.11 -2.25
CA PHE A 161 -14.74 -20.49 -1.75
C PHE A 161 -13.99 -20.72 -0.43
N SER A 162 -13.04 -19.83 -0.08
CA SER A 162 -12.18 -19.98 1.11
C SER A 162 -11.76 -18.63 1.66
N ASP A 163 -11.58 -18.55 2.96
CA ASP A 163 -10.99 -17.42 3.68
C ASP A 163 -9.47 -17.56 3.86
N LYS A 164 -8.92 -18.74 3.52
CA LYS A 164 -7.50 -19.06 3.62
C LYS A 164 -6.90 -19.30 2.24
N LEU A 165 -5.66 -18.87 2.07
CA LEU A 165 -4.87 -19.09 0.87
C LEU A 165 -3.50 -19.64 1.26
N GLU A 166 -3.18 -20.83 0.79
CA GLU A 166 -1.80 -21.35 0.78
C GLU A 166 -1.10 -20.85 -0.49
N ILE A 167 0.07 -20.27 -0.31
CA ILE A 167 0.97 -19.89 -1.38
C ILE A 167 2.21 -20.75 -1.27
N THR A 168 2.52 -21.51 -2.32
CA THR A 168 3.65 -22.45 -2.36
C THR A 168 4.52 -22.16 -3.57
N SER A 169 5.84 -22.03 -3.35
CA SER A 169 6.87 -21.93 -4.38
C SER A 169 7.73 -23.18 -4.37
N ILE A 170 7.81 -23.86 -5.50
CA ILE A 170 8.66 -25.05 -5.69
C ILE A 170 9.45 -24.85 -6.98
N GLY A 171 10.75 -24.68 -6.87
CA GLY A 171 11.58 -24.33 -8.01
C GLY A 171 11.11 -23.02 -8.64
N ASN A 172 10.70 -23.09 -9.90
CA ASN A 172 10.14 -21.94 -10.63
C ASN A 172 8.61 -22.02 -10.78
N VAL A 173 7.92 -22.83 -9.98
CA VAL A 173 6.46 -23.00 -10.06
C VAL A 173 5.82 -22.39 -8.84
N LEU A 174 4.81 -21.54 -9.08
CA LEU A 174 4.02 -20.90 -8.04
C LEU A 174 2.61 -21.51 -7.98
N TYR A 175 2.22 -21.92 -6.78
CA TYR A 175 0.89 -22.46 -6.52
C TYR A 175 0.14 -21.53 -5.59
N PHE A 176 -1.14 -21.34 -5.88
CA PHE A 176 -2.15 -20.75 -5.01
C PHE A 176 -3.19 -21.80 -4.72
N LYS A 177 -3.33 -22.20 -3.46
CA LYS A 177 -4.16 -23.34 -3.07
C LYS A 177 -5.16 -22.97 -1.99
N SER A 178 -6.30 -23.63 -2.04
CA SER A 178 -7.31 -23.69 -0.99
C SER A 178 -7.90 -25.11 -0.97
N PRO A 179 -8.75 -25.48 0.01
CA PRO A 179 -9.30 -26.82 0.08
C PRO A 179 -9.96 -27.31 -1.22
N ASN A 180 -10.52 -26.41 -2.02
CA ASN A 180 -11.32 -26.73 -3.20
C ASN A 180 -10.73 -26.18 -4.52
N THR A 181 -9.57 -25.53 -4.47
CA THR A 181 -8.99 -24.87 -5.65
C THR A 181 -7.48 -24.93 -5.62
N GLU A 182 -6.87 -25.30 -6.74
CA GLU A 182 -5.44 -25.18 -6.95
C GLU A 182 -5.18 -24.45 -8.28
N ILE A 183 -4.42 -23.38 -8.23
CA ILE A 183 -3.95 -22.64 -9.40
C ILE A 183 -2.43 -22.76 -9.45
N CYS A 184 -1.95 -23.40 -10.50
CA CYS A 184 -0.52 -23.60 -10.78
C CYS A 184 -0.05 -22.64 -11.87
N ILE A 185 1.02 -21.87 -11.61
CA ILE A 185 1.61 -20.96 -12.58
C ILE A 185 3.07 -21.31 -12.80
N LYS A 186 3.39 -21.63 -14.05
CA LYS A 186 4.77 -21.91 -14.49
C LYS A 186 5.27 -20.72 -15.30
N PRO A 187 6.54 -20.31 -15.16
CA PRO A 187 7.17 -19.40 -16.11
C PRO A 187 7.17 -20.06 -17.49
N THR A 188 6.82 -19.29 -18.51
CA THR A 188 6.97 -19.73 -19.90
C THR A 188 7.78 -18.68 -20.65
N ASP A 189 8.52 -19.07 -21.68
CA ASP A 189 9.34 -18.17 -22.50
C ASP A 189 8.50 -17.06 -23.17
N ASN A 190 7.20 -17.25 -23.28
CA ASN A 190 6.25 -16.36 -23.91
C ASN A 190 5.42 -15.54 -22.89
N ASN A 191 6.05 -14.86 -21.92
CA ASN A 191 5.39 -13.87 -21.09
C ASN A 191 4.26 -14.45 -20.16
N SER A 192 4.55 -15.52 -19.44
CA SER A 192 3.61 -16.18 -18.51
C SER A 192 3.09 -15.30 -17.37
N GLY A 193 3.59 -14.09 -17.28
CA GLY A 193 3.18 -13.12 -16.26
C GLY A 193 3.76 -13.36 -14.86
N ILE A 194 4.71 -14.32 -14.69
CA ILE A 194 5.52 -14.44 -13.46
C ILE A 194 7.00 -14.44 -13.79
N LYS A 195 7.78 -13.80 -12.91
CA LYS A 195 9.25 -13.80 -12.97
C LYS A 195 9.79 -14.00 -11.56
N TYR A 196 10.68 -14.96 -11.41
CA TYR A 196 11.46 -15.10 -10.18
C TYR A 196 12.64 -14.14 -10.20
N GLU A 197 12.75 -13.27 -9.20
CA GLU A 197 13.92 -12.40 -8.99
C GLU A 197 14.97 -13.11 -8.15
N SER A 198 14.55 -13.92 -7.16
CA SER A 198 15.40 -14.83 -6.41
C SER A 198 14.67 -16.13 -6.11
N CYS A 199 15.43 -17.22 -6.10
CA CYS A 199 15.01 -18.53 -5.63
C CYS A 199 16.30 -19.23 -5.18
N ASP A 200 16.59 -19.17 -3.88
CA ASP A 200 17.88 -19.57 -3.33
C ASP A 200 18.12 -21.08 -3.46
N ASN A 201 17.08 -21.88 -3.34
CA ASN A 201 17.16 -23.33 -3.51
C ASN A 201 15.96 -23.83 -4.35
N LYS A 202 16.25 -24.37 -5.54
CA LYS A 202 15.21 -24.82 -6.46
C LYS A 202 14.50 -26.11 -6.02
N ASP A 203 15.10 -26.86 -5.13
CA ASP A 203 14.55 -28.15 -4.64
C ASP A 203 13.76 -27.95 -3.33
N GLU A 204 13.81 -26.78 -2.75
CA GLU A 204 13.13 -26.47 -1.49
C GLU A 204 11.69 -26.04 -1.73
N ILE A 205 10.79 -26.53 -0.85
CA ILE A 205 9.40 -26.11 -0.81
C ILE A 205 9.29 -24.92 0.14
N ILE A 206 8.94 -23.76 -0.41
CA ILE A 206 8.71 -22.54 0.35
C ILE A 206 7.22 -22.28 0.34
N GLN A 207 6.57 -22.29 1.52
CA GLN A 207 5.13 -22.20 1.61
C GLN A 207 4.65 -21.44 2.84
N GLY A 208 3.41 -20.99 2.78
CA GLY A 208 2.71 -20.40 3.92
C GLY A 208 1.22 -20.25 3.65
N THR A 209 0.44 -20.32 4.70
CA THR A 209 -1.02 -20.12 4.67
C THR A 209 -1.36 -18.77 5.25
N PHE A 210 -2.20 -18.00 4.54
CA PHE A 210 -2.49 -16.60 4.86
C PHE A 210 -3.98 -16.32 4.81
N ASN A 211 -4.42 -15.32 5.58
CA ASN A 211 -5.79 -14.84 5.54
C ASN A 211 -6.06 -14.13 4.20
N LEU A 212 -6.94 -14.71 3.39
CA LEU A 212 -7.20 -14.26 2.04
C LEU A 212 -7.94 -12.91 1.97
N LYS A 213 -8.72 -12.57 3.00
CA LYS A 213 -9.39 -11.26 3.09
C LYS A 213 -8.41 -10.09 2.90
N TYR A 214 -7.27 -10.12 3.57
CA TYR A 214 -6.27 -9.05 3.47
C TYR A 214 -5.57 -9.03 2.12
N LEU A 215 -5.36 -10.21 1.52
CA LEU A 215 -4.79 -10.29 0.17
C LEU A 215 -5.77 -9.74 -0.87
N VAL A 216 -7.06 -10.00 -0.73
CA VAL A 216 -8.11 -9.41 -1.59
C VAL A 216 -8.14 -7.90 -1.44
N GLN A 217 -8.09 -7.38 -0.21
CA GLN A 217 -8.03 -5.94 0.04
C GLN A 217 -6.79 -5.31 -0.61
N PHE A 218 -5.61 -5.91 -0.39
CA PHE A 218 -4.35 -5.42 -0.96
C PHE A 218 -4.30 -5.58 -2.48
N SER A 219 -4.98 -6.55 -3.05
CA SER A 219 -5.01 -6.77 -4.50
C SER A 219 -5.60 -5.59 -5.30
N LYS A 220 -6.28 -4.63 -4.63
CA LYS A 220 -6.65 -3.34 -5.21
C LYS A 220 -5.44 -2.50 -5.65
N CYS A 221 -4.22 -2.88 -5.24
CA CYS A 221 -2.97 -2.34 -5.76
C CYS A 221 -2.86 -2.47 -7.29
N ALA A 222 -3.66 -3.32 -7.93
CA ALA A 222 -3.80 -3.38 -9.39
C ALA A 222 -4.20 -2.04 -10.03
N ASN A 223 -4.82 -1.13 -9.25
CA ASN A 223 -5.13 0.23 -9.68
C ASN A 223 -3.93 1.20 -9.51
N LEU A 224 -2.84 0.76 -8.89
CA LEU A 224 -1.63 1.55 -8.59
C LEU A 224 -0.43 1.13 -9.41
N SER A 225 -0.30 -0.16 -9.71
CA SER A 225 0.87 -0.77 -10.33
C SER A 225 0.49 -1.93 -11.24
N ASP A 226 1.18 -2.06 -12.36
CA ASP A 226 1.01 -3.19 -13.27
C ASP A 226 1.52 -4.50 -12.68
N ASN A 227 2.48 -4.43 -11.77
CA ASN A 227 3.10 -5.59 -11.14
C ASN A 227 3.05 -5.53 -9.63
N VAL A 228 2.96 -6.69 -9.03
CA VAL A 228 3.11 -6.95 -7.60
C VAL A 228 4.29 -7.88 -7.38
N LYS A 229 5.04 -7.63 -6.31
CA LYS A 229 6.17 -8.45 -5.87
C LYS A 229 5.77 -9.20 -4.61
N ILE A 230 5.90 -10.51 -4.64
CA ILE A 230 5.55 -11.43 -3.57
C ILE A 230 6.83 -12.03 -3.02
N HIS A 231 7.05 -11.88 -1.72
CA HIS A 231 8.22 -12.41 -1.03
C HIS A 231 7.75 -13.46 -0.03
N ILE A 232 8.24 -14.68 -0.17
CA ILE A 232 7.88 -15.83 0.65
C ILE A 232 9.12 -16.41 1.31
N LYS A 233 8.94 -16.80 2.57
CA LYS A 233 9.88 -17.54 3.37
C LYS A 233 9.11 -18.44 4.34
N ASN A 234 9.59 -19.66 4.56
CA ASN A 234 8.99 -20.59 5.52
C ASN A 234 8.97 -20.00 6.92
N ASP A 235 7.83 -20.14 7.60
CA ASP A 235 7.60 -19.67 8.99
C ASP A 235 7.73 -18.16 9.20
N TYR A 236 7.68 -17.36 8.11
CA TYR A 236 7.77 -15.92 8.17
C TYR A 236 6.52 -15.24 7.56
N PRO A 237 6.27 -13.97 7.94
CA PRO A 237 5.22 -13.20 7.31
C PRO A 237 5.42 -13.08 5.80
N LEU A 238 4.33 -13.21 5.06
CA LEU A 238 4.29 -12.89 3.64
C LEU A 238 4.49 -11.39 3.46
N LEU A 239 5.43 -10.99 2.60
CA LEU A 239 5.56 -9.61 2.19
C LEU A 239 5.04 -9.46 0.75
N VAL A 240 4.05 -8.58 0.56
CA VAL A 240 3.57 -8.22 -0.77
C VAL A 240 3.79 -6.73 -0.99
N GLU A 241 4.45 -6.39 -2.09
CA GLU A 241 4.85 -5.02 -2.42
C GLU A 241 4.34 -4.60 -3.79
N CYS A 242 3.92 -3.35 -3.92
CA CYS A 242 3.66 -2.72 -5.20
C CYS A 242 4.12 -1.27 -5.23
N SER A 243 4.33 -0.71 -6.42
CA SER A 243 4.57 0.71 -6.57
C SER A 243 3.27 1.50 -6.45
N VAL A 244 3.35 2.73 -5.93
CA VAL A 244 2.27 3.72 -5.97
C VAL A 244 2.52 4.59 -7.19
N ALA A 245 2.22 4.07 -8.37
CA ALA A 245 2.63 4.65 -9.64
C ALA A 245 4.13 5.02 -9.63
N LYS A 246 4.45 6.30 -9.89
CA LYS A 246 5.82 6.84 -9.78
C LYS A 246 6.08 7.56 -8.45
N LEU A 247 5.12 7.58 -7.51
CA LEU A 247 5.24 8.35 -6.26
C LEU A 247 6.08 7.63 -5.20
N GLY A 248 6.06 6.30 -5.22
CA GLY A 248 6.76 5.50 -4.20
C GLY A 248 6.29 4.05 -4.18
N SER A 249 6.25 3.43 -3.01
CA SER A 249 5.82 2.04 -2.84
C SER A 249 4.96 1.85 -1.59
N VAL A 250 4.11 0.82 -1.64
CA VAL A 250 3.36 0.31 -0.50
C VAL A 250 3.60 -1.18 -0.36
N LYS A 251 3.80 -1.62 0.88
CA LYS A 251 4.04 -3.02 1.26
C LYS A 251 3.07 -3.42 2.35
N ILE A 252 2.66 -4.69 2.32
CA ILE A 252 2.03 -5.32 3.47
C ILE A 252 2.88 -6.51 3.94
N CYS A 253 2.97 -6.67 5.26
CA CYS A 253 3.45 -7.90 5.87
C CYS A 253 2.24 -8.57 6.51
N LEU A 254 1.94 -9.79 6.10
CA LEU A 254 0.80 -10.57 6.57
C LEU A 254 1.30 -11.77 7.36
N ALA A 255 0.90 -11.86 8.62
CA ALA A 255 1.26 -12.98 9.48
C ALA A 255 0.73 -14.31 8.91
N PRO A 256 1.53 -15.39 8.94
CA PRO A 256 1.05 -16.70 8.57
C PRO A 256 -0.06 -17.15 9.54
N GLN A 257 -1.00 -17.92 9.04
CA GLN A 257 -1.97 -18.60 9.86
C GLN A 257 -1.35 -19.94 10.32
N THR A 258 -1.18 -20.10 11.61
CA THR A 258 -0.88 -21.42 12.19
C THR A 258 -2.15 -22.28 12.11
N GLU A 259 -2.00 -23.53 11.73
CA GLU A 259 -3.06 -24.52 11.95
C GLU A 259 -3.21 -24.66 13.46
N GLU A 260 -4.18 -23.97 14.05
CA GLU A 260 -4.69 -24.37 15.34
C GLU A 260 -5.47 -25.66 15.10
N GLY A 261 -4.99 -26.72 15.74
CA GLY A 261 -5.54 -28.05 15.69
C GLY A 261 -6.96 -28.13 16.29
#